data_30530d3208dbc1b1f3d94cfdf72195a7
#
_entry.id   30530d3208dbc1b1f3d94cfdf72195a7
#
_cell.length_a   1.000
_cell.length_b   1.000
_cell.length_c   1.000
_cell.angle_alpha   90.00
_cell.angle_beta   90.00
_cell.angle_gamma   90.00
#
_symmetry.space_group_name_H-M   'P 1'
#
loop_
_entity.id
_entity.type
_entity.pdbx_description
1 polymer ?
#
loop_
_entity_poly.entity_id
_entity_poly.type
_entity_poly.pdbx_seq_one_letter_code
_entity_poly.pdbx_strand_id
1 'polypeptide(L)'
;MEYRILNEIKRNRTNVLKLKHDLKNQYLTILGLIENEEVNEAIDYIKSSFDILEPPTKTYAADGVLNYLLNEKLAEARKNQINVDHQIFVSKNIKINNDVLTIVIGNIIDNAIQASKRIKPIDRYVNIIIKQVNNDLFIEVSNNYNSEEIFTRKHRKNKGLGMKNIDD
;
A
#
# COMPACT_ATOMS: atom_id res chain seq x y z
N MET A 1 36.31 -2.94 -3.08
CA MET A 1 34.91 -2.55 -3.37
C MET A 1 33.95 -3.74 -3.27
N GLU A 2 34.23 -4.88 -3.90
CA GLU A 2 33.41 -6.11 -3.89
C GLU A 2 33.13 -6.69 -2.49
N TYR A 3 34.12 -6.73 -1.61
CA TYR A 3 33.97 -7.29 -0.26
C TYR A 3 32.95 -6.51 0.61
N ARG A 4 32.87 -5.19 0.44
CA ARG A 4 31.88 -4.35 1.12
C ARG A 4 30.46 -4.65 0.62
N ILE A 5 30.28 -4.77 -0.69
CA ILE A 5 28.98 -5.09 -1.32
C ILE A 5 28.50 -6.47 -0.87
N LEU A 6 29.41 -7.46 -0.86
CA LEU A 6 29.06 -8.82 -0.42
C LEU A 6 28.61 -8.87 1.05
N ASN A 7 29.28 -8.12 1.93
CA ASN A 7 28.91 -8.04 3.34
C ASN A 7 27.57 -7.32 3.54
N GLU A 8 27.30 -6.28 2.75
CA GLU A 8 26.02 -5.58 2.78
C GLU A 8 24.86 -6.49 2.33
N ILE A 9 25.06 -7.25 1.24
CA ILE A 9 24.08 -8.23 0.77
C ILE A 9 23.82 -9.31 1.83
N LYS A 10 24.86 -9.85 2.47
CA LYS A 10 24.71 -10.84 3.55
C LYS A 10 23.94 -10.25 4.73
N ARG A 11 24.27 -9.03 5.14
CA ARG A 11 23.58 -8.34 6.24
C ARG A 11 22.11 -8.09 5.92
N ASN A 12 21.81 -7.63 4.71
CA ASN A 12 20.45 -7.40 4.24
C ASN A 12 19.65 -8.70 4.21
N ARG A 13 20.24 -9.80 3.72
CA ARG A 13 19.61 -11.13 3.73
C ARG A 13 19.27 -11.59 5.15
N THR A 14 20.20 -11.44 6.08
CA THR A 14 19.98 -11.81 7.50
C THR A 14 18.85 -10.98 8.12
N ASN A 15 18.81 -9.66 7.84
CA ASN A 15 17.76 -8.78 8.32
C ASN A 15 16.38 -9.18 7.76
N VAL A 16 16.32 -9.53 6.47
CA VAL A 16 15.06 -10.00 5.84
C VAL A 16 14.58 -11.31 6.46
N LEU A 17 15.51 -12.26 6.72
CA LEU A 17 15.15 -13.53 7.37
C LEU A 17 14.65 -13.32 8.81
N LYS A 18 15.29 -12.41 9.55
CA LYS A 18 14.84 -12.04 10.89
C LYS A 18 13.46 -11.41 10.86
N LEU A 19 13.25 -10.44 9.97
CA LEU A 19 11.94 -9.79 9.79
C LEU A 19 10.84 -10.80 9.45
N LYS A 20 11.13 -11.76 8.55
CA LYS A 20 10.18 -12.83 8.20
C LYS A 20 9.83 -13.70 9.40
N HIS A 21 10.80 -14.02 10.24
CA HIS A 21 10.58 -14.79 11.47
C HIS A 21 9.71 -14.01 12.47
N ASP A 22 10.01 -12.74 12.68
CA ASP A 22 9.29 -11.88 13.60
C ASP A 22 7.83 -11.68 13.15
N LEU A 23 7.60 -11.44 11.86
CA LEU A 23 6.26 -11.38 11.26
C LEU A 23 5.50 -12.71 11.45
N LYS A 24 6.16 -13.87 11.24
CA LYS A 24 5.53 -15.16 11.47
C LYS A 24 5.03 -15.31 12.91
N ASN A 25 5.84 -14.90 13.88
CA ASN A 25 5.46 -14.96 15.29
C ASN A 25 4.28 -14.05 15.62
N GLN A 26 4.24 -12.85 15.04
CA GLN A 26 3.09 -11.94 15.16
C GLN A 26 1.81 -12.55 14.60
N TYR A 27 1.88 -13.16 13.41
CA TYR A 27 0.72 -13.85 12.82
C TYR A 27 0.26 -15.04 13.67
N LEU A 28 1.16 -15.82 14.25
CA LEU A 28 0.80 -16.92 15.14
C LEU A 28 0.12 -16.43 16.43
N THR A 29 0.55 -15.29 16.97
CA THR A 29 -0.11 -14.67 18.13
C THR A 29 -1.53 -14.25 17.78
N ILE A 30 -1.71 -13.56 16.65
CA ILE A 30 -3.02 -13.12 16.17
C ILE A 30 -3.94 -14.32 15.93
N LEU A 31 -3.43 -15.37 15.26
CA LEU A 31 -4.18 -16.58 15.01
C LEU A 31 -4.64 -17.25 16.31
N GLY A 32 -3.74 -17.38 17.28
CA GLY A 32 -4.07 -17.96 18.58
C GLY A 32 -5.16 -17.19 19.33
N LEU A 33 -5.12 -15.86 19.29
CA LEU A 33 -6.18 -15.03 19.89
C LEU A 33 -7.52 -15.23 19.18
N ILE A 34 -7.52 -15.30 17.84
CA ILE A 34 -8.75 -15.51 17.06
C ILE A 34 -9.32 -16.92 17.31
N GLU A 35 -8.47 -17.96 17.36
CA GLU A 35 -8.89 -19.35 17.62
C GLU A 35 -9.48 -19.53 19.04
N ASN A 36 -9.04 -18.69 20.00
CA ASN A 36 -9.61 -18.65 21.34
C ASN A 36 -10.83 -17.71 21.48
N GLU A 37 -11.35 -17.19 20.36
CA GLU A 37 -12.47 -16.23 20.32
C GLU A 37 -12.15 -14.86 20.98
N GLU A 38 -10.86 -14.58 21.26
CA GLU A 38 -10.36 -13.32 21.86
C GLU A 38 -10.17 -12.23 20.79
N VAL A 39 -11.21 -11.95 20.01
CA VAL A 39 -11.12 -11.10 18.82
C VAL A 39 -10.73 -9.66 19.16
N ASN A 40 -11.22 -9.11 20.28
CA ASN A 40 -10.88 -7.76 20.71
C ASN A 40 -9.40 -7.64 21.06
N GLU A 41 -8.83 -8.64 21.72
CA GLU A 41 -7.42 -8.69 22.07
C GLU A 41 -6.54 -8.83 20.82
N ALA A 42 -6.99 -9.61 19.83
CA ALA A 42 -6.33 -9.68 18.52
C ALA A 42 -6.29 -8.32 17.82
N ILE A 43 -7.41 -7.58 17.86
CA ILE A 43 -7.51 -6.23 17.30
C ILE A 43 -6.55 -5.26 18.00
N ASP A 44 -6.53 -5.30 19.34
CA ASP A 44 -5.67 -4.41 20.13
C ASP A 44 -4.18 -4.75 19.94
N TYR A 45 -3.84 -6.04 19.80
CA TYR A 45 -2.50 -6.49 19.48
C TYR A 45 -2.04 -5.97 18.11
N ILE A 46 -2.90 -6.04 17.07
CA ILE A 46 -2.59 -5.51 15.74
C ILE A 46 -2.39 -3.99 15.80
N LYS A 47 -3.30 -3.26 16.46
CA LYS A 47 -3.20 -1.80 16.58
C LYS A 47 -1.89 -1.37 17.25
N SER A 48 -1.52 -2.02 18.35
CA SER A 48 -0.30 -1.69 19.07
C SER A 48 0.97 -2.05 18.29
N SER A 49 0.94 -3.14 17.51
CA SER A 49 2.10 -3.60 16.73
C SER A 49 2.44 -2.68 15.53
N PHE A 50 1.46 -1.96 15.02
CA PHE A 50 1.60 -1.11 13.83
C PHE A 50 1.33 0.37 14.10
N ASP A 51 1.26 0.81 15.36
CA ASP A 51 0.91 2.19 15.76
C ASP A 51 -0.40 2.70 15.10
N ILE A 52 -1.36 1.78 14.91
CA ILE A 52 -2.65 2.11 14.32
C ILE A 52 -3.51 2.77 15.41
N LEU A 53 -3.56 4.10 15.40
CA LEU A 53 -4.20 4.88 16.48
C LEU A 53 -5.72 4.92 16.37
N GLU A 54 -6.30 4.80 15.18
CA GLU A 54 -7.76 4.95 14.99
C GLU A 54 -8.33 3.95 13.96
N PRO A 55 -9.54 3.41 14.20
CA PRO A 55 -10.25 2.63 13.20
C PRO A 55 -10.64 3.52 11.99
N PRO A 56 -10.93 2.93 10.83
CA PRO A 56 -11.39 3.68 9.67
C PRO A 56 -12.65 4.48 9.99
N THR A 57 -12.55 5.82 9.88
CA THR A 57 -13.62 6.74 10.26
C THR A 57 -14.60 7.04 9.13
N LYS A 58 -14.24 6.70 7.88
CA LYS A 58 -15.04 6.98 6.69
C LYS A 58 -15.34 5.70 5.90
N THR A 59 -16.53 5.67 5.30
CA THR A 59 -16.93 4.61 4.39
C THR A 59 -16.69 5.04 2.96
N TYR A 60 -15.62 4.56 2.35
CA TYR A 60 -15.27 4.80 0.94
C TYR A 60 -15.74 3.67 0.03
N ALA A 61 -15.79 2.43 0.54
CA ALA A 61 -16.23 1.25 -0.19
C ALA A 61 -17.13 0.38 0.68
N ALA A 62 -18.03 -0.38 0.04
CA ALA A 62 -18.88 -1.35 0.74
C ALA A 62 -18.12 -2.62 1.15
N ASP A 63 -17.03 -2.97 0.46
CA ASP A 63 -16.12 -4.04 0.84
C ASP A 63 -15.22 -3.60 2.00
N GLY A 64 -15.14 -4.44 3.05
CA GLY A 64 -14.45 -4.08 4.30
C GLY A 64 -12.93 -3.94 4.14
N VAL A 65 -12.30 -4.84 3.36
CA VAL A 65 -10.85 -4.83 3.16
C VAL A 65 -10.43 -3.62 2.33
N LEU A 66 -11.15 -3.37 1.23
CA LEU A 66 -10.93 -2.20 0.39
C LEU A 66 -11.19 -0.91 1.16
N ASN A 67 -12.24 -0.86 1.98
CA ASN A 67 -12.55 0.32 2.80
C ASN A 67 -11.42 0.64 3.78
N TYR A 68 -10.87 -0.38 4.44
CA TYR A 68 -9.75 -0.19 5.37
C TYR A 68 -8.51 0.33 4.64
N LEU A 69 -8.13 -0.30 3.53
CA LEU A 69 -7.00 0.13 2.69
C LEU A 69 -7.14 1.59 2.23
N LEU A 70 -8.33 1.96 1.75
CA LEU A 70 -8.58 3.33 1.28
C LEU A 70 -8.50 4.36 2.41
N ASN A 71 -9.01 4.03 3.61
CA ASN A 71 -8.88 4.92 4.77
C ASN A 71 -7.41 5.19 5.10
N GLU A 72 -6.57 4.16 5.12
CA GLU A 72 -5.13 4.27 5.37
C GLU A 72 -4.44 5.13 4.30
N LYS A 73 -4.61 4.79 3.03
CA LYS A 73 -3.96 5.50 1.92
C LYS A 73 -4.40 6.96 1.79
N LEU A 74 -5.69 7.23 1.97
CA LEU A 74 -6.21 8.59 1.94
C LEU A 74 -5.79 9.40 3.17
N ALA A 75 -5.60 8.77 4.33
CA ALA A 75 -5.01 9.42 5.49
C ALA A 75 -3.53 9.77 5.24
N GLU A 76 -2.75 8.87 4.65
CA GLU A 76 -1.37 9.14 4.25
C GLU A 76 -1.28 10.31 3.24
N ALA A 77 -2.15 10.32 2.24
CA ALA A 77 -2.20 11.40 1.26
C ALA A 77 -2.47 12.76 1.94
N ARG A 78 -3.49 12.83 2.83
CA ARG A 78 -3.79 14.04 3.60
C ARG A 78 -2.62 14.50 4.47
N LYS A 79 -1.97 13.58 5.18
CA LYS A 79 -0.78 13.89 5.99
C LYS A 79 0.35 14.51 5.16
N ASN A 80 0.43 14.16 3.89
CA ASN A 80 1.42 14.68 2.94
C ASN A 80 0.91 15.90 2.14
N GLN A 81 -0.21 16.52 2.55
CA GLN A 81 -0.79 17.70 1.88
C GLN A 81 -1.10 17.44 0.40
N ILE A 82 -1.57 16.23 0.07
CA ILE A 82 -1.99 15.86 -1.28
C ILE A 82 -3.51 16.03 -1.36
N ASN A 83 -3.97 16.82 -2.32
CA ASN A 83 -5.39 16.90 -2.64
C ASN A 83 -5.84 15.64 -3.36
N VAL A 84 -6.89 14.97 -2.87
CA VAL A 84 -7.36 13.70 -3.42
C VAL A 84 -8.82 13.78 -3.79
N ASP A 85 -9.10 13.57 -5.07
CA ASP A 85 -10.44 13.24 -5.56
C ASP A 85 -10.60 11.73 -5.69
N HIS A 86 -11.81 11.24 -5.44
CA HIS A 86 -12.08 9.82 -5.55
C HIS A 86 -13.50 9.50 -6.00
N GLN A 87 -13.64 8.45 -6.81
CA GLN A 87 -14.90 7.86 -7.23
C GLN A 87 -14.82 6.35 -7.04
N ILE A 88 -15.51 5.82 -6.03
CA ILE A 88 -15.42 4.41 -5.65
C ILE A 88 -16.82 3.80 -5.67
N PHE A 89 -17.04 2.88 -6.61
CA PHE A 89 -18.30 2.18 -6.84
C PHE A 89 -18.03 0.67 -6.87
N VAL A 90 -18.02 0.06 -5.69
CA VAL A 90 -17.69 -1.35 -5.51
C VAL A 90 -18.71 -1.99 -4.58
N SER A 91 -19.19 -3.18 -4.94
CA SER A 91 -20.14 -3.93 -4.12
C SER A 91 -19.48 -4.52 -2.87
N LYS A 92 -20.31 -4.98 -1.91
CA LYS A 92 -19.84 -5.57 -0.66
C LYS A 92 -19.04 -6.87 -0.88
N ASN A 93 -19.36 -7.62 -1.93
CA ASN A 93 -18.76 -8.93 -2.20
C ASN A 93 -17.97 -8.87 -3.51
N ILE A 94 -16.73 -8.41 -3.44
CA ILE A 94 -15.79 -8.46 -4.57
C ILE A 94 -15.31 -9.91 -4.70
N LYS A 95 -15.46 -10.51 -5.90
CA LYS A 95 -14.94 -11.85 -6.20
C LYS A 95 -13.46 -11.84 -6.59
N ILE A 96 -12.66 -11.04 -5.92
CA ILE A 96 -11.21 -10.93 -6.11
C ILE A 96 -10.55 -11.29 -4.78
N ASN A 97 -9.44 -12.03 -4.85
CA ASN A 97 -8.68 -12.36 -3.66
C ASN A 97 -8.22 -11.07 -2.94
N ASN A 98 -8.45 -11.01 -1.64
CA ASN A 98 -8.10 -9.85 -0.82
C ASN A 98 -6.62 -9.47 -0.91
N ASP A 99 -5.72 -10.46 -1.01
CA ASP A 99 -4.28 -10.20 -1.14
C ASP A 99 -3.97 -9.49 -2.45
N VAL A 100 -4.55 -9.96 -3.56
CA VAL A 100 -4.39 -9.33 -4.88
C VAL A 100 -4.97 -7.92 -4.85
N LEU A 101 -6.16 -7.75 -4.30
CA LEU A 101 -6.82 -6.44 -4.18
C LEU A 101 -5.93 -5.45 -3.40
N THR A 102 -5.45 -5.87 -2.23
CA THR A 102 -4.65 -5.04 -1.33
C THR A 102 -3.30 -4.69 -1.94
N ILE A 103 -2.62 -5.67 -2.54
CA ILE A 103 -1.30 -5.47 -3.14
C ILE A 103 -1.40 -4.56 -4.37
N VAL A 104 -2.34 -4.83 -5.28
CA VAL A 104 -2.45 -4.07 -6.53
C VAL A 104 -2.89 -2.64 -6.26
N ILE A 105 -4.00 -2.45 -5.54
CA ILE A 105 -4.53 -1.10 -5.26
C ILE A 105 -3.58 -0.32 -4.36
N GLY A 106 -3.04 -0.97 -3.32
CA GLY A 106 -2.07 -0.34 -2.43
C GLY A 106 -0.86 0.19 -3.19
N ASN A 107 -0.23 -0.65 -4.02
CA ASN A 107 0.94 -0.26 -4.81
C ASN A 107 0.65 0.86 -5.81
N ILE A 108 -0.50 0.83 -6.48
CA ILE A 108 -0.87 1.87 -7.45
C ILE A 108 -1.06 3.22 -6.74
N ILE A 109 -1.77 3.24 -5.60
CA ILE A 109 -1.98 4.46 -4.82
C ILE A 109 -0.67 4.95 -4.21
N ASP A 110 0.16 4.06 -3.66
CA ASP A 110 1.47 4.41 -3.11
C ASP A 110 2.39 5.05 -4.15
N ASN A 111 2.39 4.52 -5.37
CA ASN A 111 3.14 5.11 -6.48
C ASN A 111 2.68 6.54 -6.79
N ALA A 112 1.37 6.79 -6.81
CA ALA A 112 0.81 8.11 -7.04
C ALA A 112 1.16 9.10 -5.91
N ILE A 113 1.02 8.67 -4.64
CA ILE A 113 1.41 9.45 -3.46
C ILE A 113 2.90 9.79 -3.52
N GLN A 114 3.77 8.81 -3.78
CA GLN A 114 5.22 9.03 -3.85
C GLN A 114 5.62 9.96 -5.00
N ALA A 115 4.95 9.89 -6.15
CA ALA A 115 5.17 10.81 -7.26
C ALA A 115 4.75 12.24 -6.89
N SER A 116 3.58 12.40 -6.25
CA SER A 116 3.05 13.69 -5.82
C SER A 116 3.90 14.36 -4.72
N LYS A 117 4.54 13.58 -3.84
CA LYS A 117 5.45 14.12 -2.80
C LYS A 117 6.63 14.91 -3.38
N ARG A 118 6.99 14.70 -4.65
CA ARG A 118 8.14 15.32 -5.32
C ARG A 118 7.87 16.69 -5.92
N ILE A 119 6.62 17.13 -5.90
CA ILE A 119 6.22 18.45 -6.37
C ILE A 119 5.83 19.34 -5.19
N LYS A 120 5.66 20.64 -5.46
CA LYS A 120 5.26 21.61 -4.43
C LYS A 120 3.91 21.23 -3.82
N PRO A 121 3.70 21.40 -2.51
CA PRO A 121 2.47 21.00 -1.83
C PRO A 121 1.19 21.54 -2.48
N ILE A 122 1.21 22.77 -2.97
CA ILE A 122 0.05 23.42 -3.60
C ILE A 122 -0.39 22.71 -4.90
N ASP A 123 0.54 22.04 -5.58
CA ASP A 123 0.29 21.36 -6.86
C ASP A 123 0.03 19.86 -6.70
N ARG A 124 0.08 19.33 -5.45
CA ARG A 124 -0.08 17.91 -5.18
C ARG A 124 -1.52 17.48 -5.38
N TYR A 125 -1.72 16.56 -6.30
CA TYR A 125 -3.02 16.06 -6.65
C TYR A 125 -2.96 14.58 -7.04
N VAL A 126 -3.94 13.81 -6.56
CA VAL A 126 -4.18 12.42 -6.92
C VAL A 126 -5.68 12.24 -7.17
N ASN A 127 -6.04 11.59 -8.27
CA ASN A 127 -7.41 11.17 -8.52
C ASN A 127 -7.48 9.64 -8.56
N ILE A 128 -8.45 9.06 -7.85
CA ILE A 128 -8.64 7.61 -7.69
C ILE A 128 -10.03 7.24 -8.20
N ILE A 129 -10.10 6.39 -9.20
CA ILE A 129 -11.35 5.84 -9.70
C ILE A 129 -11.31 4.31 -9.57
N ILE A 130 -12.24 3.75 -8.81
CA ILE A 130 -12.39 2.31 -8.65
C ILE A 130 -13.85 1.95 -8.91
N LYS A 131 -14.10 1.19 -9.97
CA LYS A 131 -15.45 0.81 -10.39
C LYS A 131 -15.53 -0.68 -10.63
N GLN A 132 -16.52 -1.33 -10.04
CA GLN A 132 -16.85 -2.70 -10.35
C GLN A 132 -17.88 -2.73 -11.49
N VAL A 133 -17.58 -3.51 -12.53
CA VAL A 133 -18.48 -3.80 -13.64
C VAL A 133 -18.59 -5.31 -13.77
N ASN A 134 -19.73 -5.87 -13.40
CA ASN A 134 -19.92 -7.32 -13.29
C ASN A 134 -18.93 -7.97 -12.33
N ASN A 135 -18.05 -8.85 -12.84
CA ASN A 135 -16.98 -9.50 -12.08
C ASN A 135 -15.61 -8.81 -12.20
N ASP A 136 -15.52 -7.77 -13.01
CA ASP A 136 -14.28 -7.06 -13.29
C ASP A 136 -14.16 -5.80 -12.41
N LEU A 137 -12.94 -5.47 -12.03
CA LEU A 137 -12.62 -4.25 -11.29
C LEU A 137 -11.77 -3.33 -12.18
N PHE A 138 -12.33 -2.18 -12.49
CA PHE A 138 -11.61 -1.11 -13.18
C PHE A 138 -10.97 -0.20 -12.15
N ILE A 139 -9.66 0.02 -12.28
CA ILE A 139 -8.87 0.88 -11.39
C ILE A 139 -8.10 1.87 -12.24
N GLU A 140 -8.30 3.15 -11.95
CA GLU A 140 -7.53 4.25 -12.53
C GLU A 140 -7.03 5.15 -11.41
N VAL A 141 -5.73 5.40 -11.39
CA VAL A 141 -5.13 6.37 -10.47
C VAL A 141 -4.25 7.32 -11.28
N SER A 142 -4.57 8.59 -11.22
CA SER A 142 -3.81 9.65 -11.88
C SER A 142 -3.27 10.66 -10.87
N ASN A 143 -2.12 11.23 -11.16
CA ASN A 143 -1.47 12.20 -10.28
C ASN A 143 -0.69 13.24 -11.07
N ASN A 144 -0.48 14.40 -10.44
CA ASN A 144 0.48 15.37 -10.92
C ASN A 144 1.91 14.89 -10.64
N TYR A 145 2.83 15.20 -11.56
CA TYR A 145 4.22 14.80 -11.45
C TYR A 145 5.17 15.90 -11.94
N ASN A 146 6.44 15.83 -11.55
CA ASN A 146 7.48 16.71 -12.09
C ASN A 146 8.02 16.14 -13.40
N SER A 147 7.71 16.79 -14.53
CA SER A 147 8.13 16.37 -15.88
C SER A 147 9.66 16.35 -16.05
N GLU A 148 10.41 17.23 -15.37
CA GLU A 148 11.86 17.26 -15.45
C GLU A 148 12.53 16.01 -14.85
N GLU A 149 11.92 15.42 -13.81
CA GLU A 149 12.43 14.17 -13.22
C GLU A 149 12.25 12.95 -14.12
N ILE A 150 11.21 12.93 -14.96
CA ILE A 150 10.98 11.80 -15.88
C ILE A 150 12.07 11.78 -16.97
N PHE A 151 12.45 12.94 -17.47
CA PHE A 151 13.54 13.04 -18.45
C PHE A 151 14.86 12.53 -17.88
N THR A 152 15.19 12.88 -16.64
CA THR A 152 16.42 12.41 -15.98
C THR A 152 16.40 10.93 -15.63
N ARG A 153 15.22 10.33 -15.33
CA ARG A 153 15.07 8.89 -15.06
C ARG A 153 15.20 8.03 -16.31
N LYS A 154 14.70 8.47 -17.46
CA LYS A 154 14.89 7.76 -18.75
C LYS A 154 16.38 7.61 -19.11
N HIS A 155 17.24 8.47 -18.60
CA HIS A 155 18.69 8.42 -18.83
C HIS A 155 19.45 7.65 -17.75
N ARG A 156 18.85 7.39 -16.58
CA ARG A 156 19.40 6.50 -15.54
C ARG A 156 18.77 5.11 -15.69
N LYS A 157 19.55 4.13 -16.13
CA LYS A 157 19.22 2.71 -16.31
C LYS A 157 18.82 1.95 -15.00
N ASN A 158 18.13 2.58 -14.07
CA ASN A 158 17.59 1.89 -12.88
C ASN A 158 16.06 1.86 -12.98
N LYS A 159 15.54 0.82 -13.62
CA LYS A 159 14.12 0.47 -13.52
C LYS A 159 13.81 0.16 -12.04
N GLY A 160 12.85 0.84 -11.46
CA GLY A 160 12.33 0.51 -10.12
C GLY A 160 11.71 -0.89 -10.12
N LEU A 161 11.75 -1.56 -8.95
CA LEU A 161 11.22 -2.91 -8.75
C LEU A 161 9.76 -3.11 -9.24
N GLY A 162 8.94 -2.05 -9.21
CA GLY A 162 7.55 -2.12 -9.63
C GLY A 162 7.31 -2.27 -11.14
N MET A 163 8.30 -1.94 -12.00
CA MET A 163 8.17 -2.15 -13.46
C MET A 163 8.74 -3.48 -13.94
N LYS A 164 9.46 -4.23 -13.11
CA LYS A 164 9.94 -5.58 -13.45
C LYS A 164 8.85 -6.65 -13.40
N ASN A 165 7.76 -6.38 -12.73
CA ASN A 165 6.67 -7.35 -12.54
C ASN A 165 5.55 -7.23 -13.59
N ILE A 166 5.70 -6.34 -14.58
CA ILE A 166 4.67 -6.12 -15.63
C ILE A 166 5.12 -6.71 -16.98
N ASP A 167 6.41 -7.02 -17.14
CA ASP A 167 7.00 -7.52 -18.39
C ASP A 167 7.27 -9.06 -18.40
N ASP A 168 6.84 -9.82 -17.37
CA ASP A 168 6.76 -11.27 -17.29
C ASP A 168 5.28 -11.70 -17.12
#